data_bad30474b0b53dc852861e6e92e6fa9d
#
_entry.id   bad30474b0b53dc852861e6e92e6fa9d
#
_cell.length_a   1.000
_cell.length_b   1.000
_cell.length_c   1.000
_cell.angle_alpha   90.00
_cell.angle_beta   90.00
_cell.angle_gamma   90.00
#
_symmetry.space_group_name_H-M   'P 1'
#
loop_
_entity.id
_entity.type
_entity.pdbx_description
1 polymer ?
#
loop_
_entity_poly.entity_id
_entity_poly.type
_entity_poly.pdbx_seq_one_letter_code
_entity_poly.pdbx_strand_id
1 'polypeptide(L)'
;MKFTKKLKRVTACMLAVLCMLQINPQIAKADDAYWPEGVEIVSPSAIVMEVNSGAVLYDKNSDEVNYPASITKIMTAYLAVENCSMDETVTFSADAVFKNEGATSHIARDLDEQMTMEQCLYAVLLKSANECAYAVAEHVGQKLGGDYSTFIDLMNSTAKDLGCSNTHFNNPNGLPDENHWTSAHDMALIASAAYKNETFRKIVGTGTYEIPPTNKHAEPTPLSNDHQMLYPSRTRKYLYEY
;
A
#
# COMPACT_ATOMS: atom_id res chain seq x y z
N MET A 1 -63.09 -19.25 -10.01
CA MET A 1 -61.99 -18.65 -10.82
C MET A 1 -60.82 -18.06 -10.05
N LYS A 2 -60.93 -17.71 -8.74
CA LYS A 2 -59.80 -17.20 -7.93
C LYS A 2 -58.86 -18.31 -7.37
N PHE A 3 -59.37 -19.50 -7.15
CA PHE A 3 -58.62 -20.65 -6.57
C PHE A 3 -57.57 -21.20 -7.53
N THR A 4 -57.84 -21.27 -8.81
CA THR A 4 -56.93 -21.77 -9.83
C THR A 4 -55.73 -20.84 -10.10
N LYS A 5 -55.89 -19.52 -9.91
CA LYS A 5 -54.76 -18.55 -10.03
C LYS A 5 -53.78 -18.65 -8.84
N LYS A 6 -54.28 -18.89 -7.62
CA LYS A 6 -53.44 -19.07 -6.43
C LYS A 6 -52.63 -20.38 -6.50
N LEU A 7 -53.26 -21.46 -6.98
CA LEU A 7 -52.57 -22.74 -7.15
C LEU A 7 -51.46 -22.65 -8.20
N LYS A 8 -51.72 -22.02 -9.36
CA LYS A 8 -50.68 -21.79 -10.40
C LYS A 8 -49.50 -20.96 -9.91
N ARG A 9 -49.70 -19.95 -9.03
CA ARG A 9 -48.62 -19.16 -8.45
C ARG A 9 -47.78 -19.97 -7.47
N VAL A 10 -48.39 -20.79 -6.62
CA VAL A 10 -47.68 -21.68 -5.68
C VAL A 10 -46.87 -22.71 -6.44
N THR A 11 -47.41 -23.32 -7.50
CA THR A 11 -46.67 -24.28 -8.32
C THR A 11 -45.48 -23.63 -9.05
N ALA A 12 -45.65 -22.40 -9.58
CA ALA A 12 -44.57 -21.67 -10.23
C ALA A 12 -43.42 -21.29 -9.22
N CYS A 13 -43.78 -20.90 -8.00
CA CYS A 13 -42.79 -20.63 -6.95
C CYS A 13 -42.04 -21.90 -6.50
N MET A 14 -42.75 -23.03 -6.38
CA MET A 14 -42.09 -24.32 -6.05
C MET A 14 -41.15 -24.79 -7.18
N LEU A 15 -41.55 -24.62 -8.47
CA LEU A 15 -40.66 -24.95 -9.58
C LEU A 15 -39.41 -24.05 -9.59
N ALA A 16 -39.55 -22.73 -9.33
CA ALA A 16 -38.42 -21.81 -9.26
C ALA A 16 -37.45 -22.16 -8.12
N VAL A 17 -37.97 -22.55 -6.95
CA VAL A 17 -37.15 -23.01 -5.83
C VAL A 17 -36.46 -24.34 -6.16
N LEU A 18 -37.17 -25.27 -6.84
CA LEU A 18 -36.56 -26.53 -7.27
C LEU A 18 -35.45 -26.32 -8.32
N CYS A 19 -35.60 -25.37 -9.23
CA CYS A 19 -34.55 -25.00 -10.19
C CYS A 19 -33.35 -24.34 -9.52
N MET A 20 -33.52 -23.53 -8.45
CA MET A 20 -32.43 -22.96 -7.71
C MET A 20 -31.65 -24.00 -6.87
N LEU A 21 -32.31 -25.05 -6.43
CA LEU A 21 -31.67 -26.17 -5.71
C LEU A 21 -30.85 -27.11 -6.61
N GLN A 22 -31.00 -27.01 -7.93
CA GLN A 22 -30.23 -27.81 -8.90
C GLN A 22 -29.00 -27.09 -9.46
N ILE A 23 -28.78 -25.82 -9.09
CA ILE A 23 -27.50 -25.15 -9.37
C ILE A 23 -26.50 -25.68 -8.32
N ASN A 24 -25.97 -26.86 -8.53
CA ASN A 24 -24.71 -27.23 -7.94
C ASN A 24 -23.66 -26.28 -8.55
N PRO A 25 -23.06 -25.37 -7.78
CA PRO A 25 -21.87 -24.74 -8.27
C PRO A 25 -20.84 -25.86 -8.42
N GLN A 26 -20.64 -26.34 -9.63
CA GLN A 26 -19.43 -27.08 -9.97
C GLN A 26 -18.31 -26.05 -9.73
N ILE A 27 -17.74 -26.07 -8.52
CA ILE A 27 -16.43 -25.47 -8.29
C ILE A 27 -15.55 -26.19 -9.29
N ALA A 28 -15.21 -25.52 -10.38
CA ALA A 28 -14.20 -26.00 -11.30
C ALA A 28 -12.93 -26.12 -10.45
N LYS A 29 -12.61 -27.33 -10.00
CA LYS A 29 -11.27 -27.61 -9.51
C LYS A 29 -10.37 -27.38 -10.71
N ALA A 30 -9.57 -26.32 -10.66
CA ALA A 30 -8.44 -26.19 -11.56
C ALA A 30 -7.63 -27.47 -11.39
N ASP A 31 -7.32 -28.12 -12.50
CA ASP A 31 -6.52 -29.35 -12.48
C ASP A 31 -5.10 -28.90 -12.10
N ASP A 32 -4.65 -29.27 -10.92
CA ASP A 32 -3.34 -28.90 -10.36
C ASP A 32 -2.17 -29.28 -11.31
N ALA A 33 -2.45 -30.18 -12.27
CA ALA A 33 -1.49 -30.63 -13.27
C ALA A 33 -1.06 -29.56 -14.29
N TYR A 34 -1.76 -28.41 -14.39
CA TYR A 34 -1.47 -27.35 -15.33
C TYR A 34 -0.84 -26.09 -14.71
N TRP A 35 -0.76 -26.02 -13.39
CA TRP A 35 -0.03 -24.93 -12.75
C TRP A 35 1.47 -25.26 -12.77
N PRO A 36 2.33 -24.35 -13.24
CA PRO A 36 3.77 -24.52 -13.08
C PRO A 36 4.10 -24.64 -11.59
N GLU A 37 5.07 -25.47 -11.27
CA GLU A 37 5.60 -25.53 -9.92
C GLU A 37 5.99 -24.10 -9.48
N GLY A 38 5.53 -23.70 -8.29
CA GLY A 38 5.78 -22.35 -7.76
C GLY A 38 7.27 -22.09 -7.63
N VAL A 39 7.67 -20.84 -7.85
CA VAL A 39 9.06 -20.42 -7.65
C VAL A 39 9.39 -20.54 -6.17
N GLU A 40 10.51 -21.18 -5.84
CA GLU A 40 10.99 -21.22 -4.45
C GLU A 40 11.43 -19.82 -4.03
N ILE A 41 10.78 -19.28 -2.99
CA ILE A 41 11.05 -17.94 -2.44
C ILE A 41 11.70 -18.10 -1.07
N VAL A 42 12.81 -17.38 -0.85
CA VAL A 42 13.57 -17.38 0.41
C VAL A 42 12.81 -16.68 1.54
N SER A 43 11.99 -15.66 1.21
CA SER A 43 11.20 -14.93 2.20
C SER A 43 10.25 -15.86 2.97
N PRO A 44 10.08 -15.69 4.30
CA PRO A 44 9.19 -16.50 5.11
C PRO A 44 7.72 -16.36 4.70
N SER A 45 7.29 -15.16 4.31
CA SER A 45 5.95 -14.85 3.83
C SER A 45 6.02 -14.12 2.50
N ALA A 46 5.12 -14.45 1.57
CA ALA A 46 5.02 -13.78 0.27
C ALA A 46 3.63 -13.96 -0.35
N ILE A 47 3.22 -13.02 -1.17
CA ILE A 47 1.97 -13.07 -1.94
C ILE A 47 2.16 -12.41 -3.31
N VAL A 48 1.45 -12.92 -4.31
CA VAL A 48 1.21 -12.24 -5.58
C VAL A 48 -0.29 -12.13 -5.77
N MET A 49 -0.79 -10.92 -5.89
CA MET A 49 -2.21 -10.62 -6.04
C MET A 49 -2.45 -9.80 -7.32
N GLU A 50 -3.49 -10.14 -8.08
CA GLU A 50 -3.93 -9.34 -9.22
C GLU A 50 -4.70 -8.11 -8.71
N VAL A 51 -4.27 -6.90 -9.14
CA VAL A 51 -4.67 -5.62 -8.55
C VAL A 51 -6.14 -5.26 -8.74
N ASN A 52 -6.81 -5.71 -9.81
CA ASN A 52 -8.18 -5.35 -10.11
C ASN A 52 -9.19 -6.34 -9.48
N SER A 53 -8.92 -7.62 -9.60
CA SER A 53 -9.82 -8.69 -9.12
C SER A 53 -9.56 -9.12 -7.69
N GLY A 54 -8.35 -8.82 -7.13
CA GLY A 54 -7.91 -9.35 -5.85
C GLY A 54 -7.56 -10.85 -5.89
N ALA A 55 -7.50 -11.47 -7.09
CA ALA A 55 -7.16 -12.88 -7.20
C ALA A 55 -5.74 -13.14 -6.73
N VAL A 56 -5.57 -14.09 -5.80
CA VAL A 56 -4.27 -14.53 -5.31
C VAL A 56 -3.68 -15.51 -6.32
N LEU A 57 -2.52 -15.17 -6.88
CA LEU A 57 -1.79 -15.97 -7.88
C LEU A 57 -0.68 -16.79 -7.24
N TYR A 58 -0.14 -16.35 -6.12
CA TYR A 58 0.85 -17.06 -5.32
C TYR A 58 0.64 -16.71 -3.84
N ASP A 59 0.76 -17.70 -2.98
CA ASP A 59 0.64 -17.55 -1.53
C ASP A 59 1.71 -18.40 -0.83
N LYS A 60 2.42 -17.78 0.10
CA LYS A 60 3.31 -18.44 1.04
C LYS A 60 3.15 -17.76 2.40
N ASN A 61 2.44 -18.41 3.32
CA ASN A 61 2.23 -17.91 4.68
C ASN A 61 1.79 -16.43 4.69
N SER A 62 0.93 -16.02 3.74
CA SER A 62 0.65 -14.61 3.50
C SER A 62 -0.10 -13.93 4.65
N ASP A 63 -0.81 -14.69 5.49
CA ASP A 63 -1.53 -14.20 6.66
C ASP A 63 -0.67 -14.18 7.94
N GLU A 64 0.58 -14.68 7.87
CA GLU A 64 1.49 -14.64 9.02
C GLU A 64 1.85 -13.22 9.39
N VAL A 65 1.74 -12.91 10.70
CA VAL A 65 2.05 -11.57 11.23
C VAL A 65 3.55 -11.36 11.25
N ASN A 66 3.98 -10.25 10.66
CA ASN A 66 5.37 -9.85 10.55
C ASN A 66 5.53 -8.34 10.82
N TYR A 67 6.75 -7.90 11.07
CA TYR A 67 7.08 -6.49 11.13
C TYR A 67 7.25 -5.93 9.71
N PRO A 68 6.46 -4.91 9.30
CA PRO A 68 6.47 -4.41 7.93
C PRO A 68 7.75 -3.68 7.55
N ALA A 69 8.45 -3.11 8.50
CA ALA A 69 9.52 -2.14 8.23
C ALA A 69 9.04 -1.05 7.22
N SER A 70 9.88 -0.62 6.31
CA SER A 70 9.58 0.52 5.42
C SER A 70 8.48 0.30 4.40
N ILE A 71 7.96 -0.93 4.21
CA ILE A 71 6.76 -1.11 3.37
C ILE A 71 5.51 -0.42 3.97
N THR A 72 5.52 -0.08 5.26
CA THR A 72 4.55 0.81 5.91
C THR A 72 4.31 2.11 5.12
N LYS A 73 5.35 2.64 4.48
CA LYS A 73 5.29 3.91 3.73
C LYS A 73 4.36 3.86 2.51
N ILE A 74 3.97 2.67 2.06
CA ILE A 74 2.91 2.50 1.05
C ILE A 74 1.60 3.06 1.59
N MET A 75 1.21 2.72 2.83
CA MET A 75 0.01 3.26 3.49
C MET A 75 0.14 4.78 3.70
N THR A 76 1.30 5.24 4.17
CA THR A 76 1.54 6.67 4.38
C THR A 76 1.38 7.48 3.09
N ALA A 77 1.99 7.02 2.00
CA ALA A 77 1.88 7.69 0.71
C ALA A 77 0.46 7.60 0.14
N TYR A 78 -0.21 6.45 0.29
CA TYR A 78 -1.60 6.28 -0.12
C TYR A 78 -2.52 7.29 0.56
N LEU A 79 -2.44 7.42 1.88
CA LEU A 79 -3.25 8.39 2.61
C LEU A 79 -2.95 9.83 2.24
N ALA A 80 -1.69 10.15 1.94
CA ALA A 80 -1.30 11.49 1.51
C ALA A 80 -1.90 11.85 0.13
N VAL A 81 -1.83 10.95 -0.85
CA VAL A 81 -2.40 11.21 -2.19
C VAL A 81 -3.92 11.25 -2.21
N GLU A 82 -4.59 10.61 -1.24
CA GLU A 82 -6.05 10.64 -1.10
C GLU A 82 -6.55 11.90 -0.36
N ASN A 83 -5.71 12.54 0.46
CA ASN A 83 -6.15 13.63 1.34
C ASN A 83 -5.53 14.99 1.01
N CYS A 84 -4.47 15.06 0.19
CA CYS A 84 -3.73 16.29 -0.06
C CYS A 84 -3.56 16.59 -1.54
N SER A 85 -3.50 17.88 -1.87
CA SER A 85 -2.97 18.33 -3.15
C SER A 85 -1.45 18.21 -3.15
N MET A 86 -0.87 17.87 -4.31
CA MET A 86 0.58 17.61 -4.41
C MET A 86 1.44 18.86 -4.27
N ASP A 87 0.88 20.04 -4.41
CA ASP A 87 1.51 21.36 -4.24
C ASP A 87 1.41 21.91 -2.81
N GLU A 88 0.72 21.24 -1.89
CA GLU A 88 0.65 21.65 -0.48
C GLU A 88 2.05 21.68 0.14
N THR A 89 2.33 22.75 0.90
CA THR A 89 3.61 22.90 1.58
C THR A 89 3.65 22.12 2.88
N VAL A 90 4.54 21.14 2.97
CA VAL A 90 4.87 20.38 4.17
C VAL A 90 6.05 21.06 4.86
N THR A 91 5.92 21.36 6.15
CA THR A 91 6.99 21.94 6.97
C THR A 91 7.51 20.89 7.95
N PHE A 92 8.82 20.76 8.01
CA PHE A 92 9.48 19.76 8.86
C PHE A 92 9.56 20.25 10.31
N SER A 93 8.88 19.55 11.20
CA SER A 93 8.92 19.78 12.64
C SER A 93 10.21 19.24 13.27
N ALA A 94 10.47 19.64 14.52
CA ALA A 94 11.54 19.06 15.31
C ALA A 94 11.39 17.54 15.49
N ASP A 95 10.16 17.05 15.64
CA ASP A 95 9.88 15.62 15.77
C ASP A 95 10.16 14.88 14.46
N ALA A 96 9.74 15.44 13.33
CA ALA A 96 10.02 14.84 12.01
C ALA A 96 11.52 14.70 11.76
N VAL A 97 12.31 15.71 12.12
CA VAL A 97 13.77 15.68 11.91
C VAL A 97 14.45 14.81 12.97
N PHE A 98 14.39 15.19 14.26
CA PHE A 98 15.26 14.63 15.29
C PHE A 98 14.86 13.24 15.79
N LYS A 99 13.60 12.84 15.69
CA LYS A 99 13.16 11.47 16.01
C LYS A 99 13.55 10.44 14.94
N ASN A 100 13.93 10.91 13.75
CA ASN A 100 14.22 10.06 12.59
C ASN A 100 15.68 10.13 12.13
N GLU A 101 16.55 10.80 12.91
CA GLU A 101 18.00 10.84 12.70
C GLU A 101 18.69 9.51 13.04
N GLY A 102 19.96 9.44 12.67
CA GLY A 102 20.84 8.31 13.01
C GLY A 102 20.92 7.29 11.87
N ALA A 103 21.05 6.00 12.22
CA ALA A 103 21.27 4.91 11.25
C ALA A 103 19.97 4.47 10.55
N THR A 104 19.09 5.41 10.21
CA THR A 104 17.83 5.16 9.52
C THR A 104 17.86 5.74 8.09
N SER A 105 16.91 5.32 7.24
CA SER A 105 16.78 5.88 5.89
C SER A 105 16.25 7.32 5.96
N HIS A 106 17.02 8.30 5.47
CA HIS A 106 16.65 9.71 5.43
C HIS A 106 17.33 10.42 4.25
N ILE A 107 16.89 11.62 3.91
CA ILE A 107 17.50 12.51 2.91
C ILE A 107 18.04 13.80 3.53
N ALA A 108 18.21 13.81 4.85
CA ALA A 108 18.79 14.88 5.65
C ALA A 108 18.07 16.22 5.50
N ARG A 109 16.81 16.28 5.92
CA ARG A 109 16.04 17.53 5.97
C ARG A 109 16.21 18.24 7.30
N ASP A 110 16.13 19.57 7.26
CA ASP A 110 16.36 20.45 8.42
C ASP A 110 15.04 20.89 9.08
N LEU A 111 15.14 21.31 10.35
CA LEU A 111 14.04 21.94 11.07
C LEU A 111 13.52 23.19 10.31
N ASP A 112 12.20 23.33 10.22
CA ASP A 112 11.50 24.38 9.48
C ASP A 112 11.79 24.38 7.96
N GLU A 113 12.36 23.30 7.43
CA GLU A 113 12.46 23.13 5.99
C GLU A 113 11.07 22.96 5.38
N GLN A 114 10.90 23.44 4.17
CA GLN A 114 9.64 23.38 3.45
C GLN A 114 9.82 22.68 2.11
N MET A 115 8.98 21.69 1.89
CA MET A 115 8.90 20.94 0.63
C MET A 115 7.44 20.79 0.22
N THR A 116 7.18 20.58 -1.07
CA THR A 116 5.81 20.22 -1.50
C THR A 116 5.48 18.79 -1.08
N MET A 117 4.19 18.47 -0.98
CA MET A 117 3.72 17.10 -0.74
C MET A 117 4.30 16.14 -1.79
N GLU A 118 4.30 16.52 -3.08
CA GLU A 118 4.89 15.71 -4.16
C GLU A 118 6.37 15.40 -3.88
N GLN A 119 7.17 16.40 -3.50
CA GLN A 119 8.59 16.22 -3.19
C GLN A 119 8.80 15.28 -2.00
N CYS A 120 7.99 15.44 -0.95
CA CYS A 120 8.02 14.54 0.22
C CYS A 120 7.69 13.10 -0.19
N LEU A 121 6.67 12.89 -1.02
CA LEU A 121 6.29 11.54 -1.46
C LEU A 121 7.32 10.89 -2.37
N TYR A 122 8.01 11.66 -3.22
CA TYR A 122 9.17 11.14 -3.95
C TYR A 122 10.29 10.69 -3.01
N ALA A 123 10.59 11.46 -1.97
CA ALA A 123 11.58 11.08 -0.96
C ALA A 123 11.15 9.81 -0.19
N VAL A 124 9.89 9.74 0.22
CA VAL A 124 9.29 8.60 0.92
C VAL A 124 9.37 7.32 0.10
N LEU A 125 8.95 7.36 -1.17
CA LEU A 125 8.79 6.16 -1.98
C LEU A 125 10.06 5.75 -2.74
N LEU A 126 10.96 6.70 -3.09
CA LEU A 126 12.19 6.37 -3.82
C LEU A 126 13.37 6.08 -2.90
N LYS A 127 13.44 6.80 -1.73
CA LYS A 127 14.56 6.72 -0.79
C LYS A 127 14.18 6.25 0.60
N SER A 128 12.89 5.93 0.79
CA SER A 128 12.40 5.46 2.09
C SER A 128 12.64 6.47 3.24
N ALA A 129 12.62 7.79 2.94
CA ALA A 129 12.95 8.85 3.87
C ALA A 129 11.98 8.87 5.07
N ASN A 130 12.50 8.61 6.27
CA ASN A 130 11.69 8.49 7.48
C ASN A 130 11.19 9.85 7.98
N GLU A 131 12.02 10.88 7.93
CA GLU A 131 11.65 12.25 8.30
C GLU A 131 10.56 12.81 7.40
N CYS A 132 10.62 12.48 6.10
CA CYS A 132 9.59 12.88 5.15
C CYS A 132 8.26 12.17 5.44
N ALA A 133 8.30 10.88 5.76
CA ALA A 133 7.09 10.12 6.11
C ALA A 133 6.45 10.66 7.41
N TYR A 134 7.27 11.07 8.38
CA TYR A 134 6.80 11.67 9.62
C TYR A 134 6.16 13.05 9.37
N ALA A 135 6.85 13.93 8.63
CA ALA A 135 6.34 15.26 8.28
C ALA A 135 5.03 15.18 7.47
N VAL A 136 4.92 14.22 6.55
CA VAL A 136 3.68 13.93 5.81
C VAL A 136 2.56 13.52 6.77
N ALA A 137 2.84 12.67 7.75
CA ALA A 137 1.85 12.24 8.73
C ALA A 137 1.34 13.40 9.59
N GLU A 138 2.24 14.28 10.06
CA GLU A 138 1.86 15.50 10.78
C GLU A 138 1.00 16.43 9.93
N HIS A 139 1.40 16.67 8.69
CA HIS A 139 0.67 17.53 7.76
C HIS A 139 -0.75 17.04 7.50
N VAL A 140 -0.90 15.74 7.17
CA VAL A 140 -2.22 15.14 6.91
C VAL A 140 -3.07 15.15 8.18
N GLY A 141 -2.50 14.79 9.34
CA GLY A 141 -3.21 14.81 10.61
C GLY A 141 -3.74 16.21 10.97
N GLN A 142 -2.93 17.25 10.79
CA GLN A 142 -3.33 18.65 11.00
C GLN A 142 -4.42 19.08 10.02
N LYS A 143 -4.31 18.71 8.76
CA LYS A 143 -5.33 18.99 7.74
C LYS A 143 -6.68 18.38 8.08
N LEU A 144 -6.69 17.24 8.74
CA LEU A 144 -7.90 16.56 9.20
C LEU A 144 -8.44 17.12 10.53
N GLY A 145 -7.83 18.18 11.04
CA GLY A 145 -8.27 18.88 12.26
C GLY A 145 -7.72 18.31 13.56
N GLY A 146 -6.71 17.47 13.49
CA GLY A 146 -6.03 16.86 14.64
C GLY A 146 -4.51 17.04 14.58
N ASP A 147 -3.77 15.98 14.82
CA ASP A 147 -2.32 15.95 14.89
C ASP A 147 -1.75 14.64 14.31
N TYR A 148 -0.50 14.33 14.62
CA TYR A 148 0.16 13.09 14.23
C TYR A 148 -0.64 11.83 14.63
N SER A 149 -1.26 11.82 15.82
CA SER A 149 -2.05 10.67 16.27
C SER A 149 -3.29 10.45 15.40
N THR A 150 -3.90 11.52 14.91
CA THR A 150 -5.02 11.46 13.96
C THR A 150 -4.62 10.76 12.66
N PHE A 151 -3.38 10.95 12.19
CA PHE A 151 -2.89 10.22 11.05
C PHE A 151 -2.71 8.72 11.33
N ILE A 152 -2.19 8.35 12.51
CA ILE A 152 -2.06 6.95 12.90
C ILE A 152 -3.43 6.26 13.02
N ASP A 153 -4.41 6.95 13.58
CA ASP A 153 -5.80 6.46 13.63
C ASP A 153 -6.37 6.27 12.21
N LEU A 154 -6.06 7.19 11.29
CA LEU A 154 -6.45 7.08 9.88
C LEU A 154 -5.79 5.87 9.20
N MET A 155 -4.51 5.59 9.47
CA MET A 155 -3.83 4.39 8.95
C MET A 155 -4.57 3.12 9.37
N ASN A 156 -4.91 3.01 10.66
CA ASN A 156 -5.56 1.83 11.21
C ASN A 156 -7.02 1.69 10.74
N SER A 157 -7.78 2.79 10.68
CA SER A 157 -9.15 2.76 10.16
C SER A 157 -9.17 2.39 8.67
N THR A 158 -8.27 2.96 7.88
CA THR A 158 -8.15 2.62 6.44
C THR A 158 -7.74 1.17 6.23
N ALA A 159 -6.79 0.65 7.00
CA ALA A 159 -6.43 -0.78 6.93
C ALA A 159 -7.65 -1.67 7.18
N LYS A 160 -8.43 -1.36 8.20
CA LYS A 160 -9.67 -2.08 8.51
C LYS A 160 -10.70 -1.99 7.38
N ASP A 161 -10.89 -0.81 6.79
CA ASP A 161 -11.84 -0.58 5.70
C ASP A 161 -11.42 -1.31 4.41
N LEU A 162 -10.13 -1.52 4.21
CA LEU A 162 -9.57 -2.33 3.13
C LEU A 162 -9.68 -3.84 3.37
N GLY A 163 -10.13 -4.27 4.56
CA GLY A 163 -10.29 -5.68 4.92
C GLY A 163 -9.04 -6.31 5.55
N CYS A 164 -8.05 -5.50 5.96
CA CYS A 164 -6.87 -6.00 6.65
C CYS A 164 -7.26 -6.53 8.05
N SER A 165 -6.90 -7.78 8.34
CA SER A 165 -7.22 -8.46 9.59
C SER A 165 -6.01 -8.67 10.51
N ASN A 166 -4.80 -8.57 9.95
CA ASN A 166 -3.53 -8.84 10.62
C ASN A 166 -2.61 -7.60 10.57
N THR A 167 -3.17 -6.39 10.70
CA THR A 167 -2.42 -5.15 10.58
C THR A 167 -2.74 -4.19 11.73
N HIS A 168 -1.68 -3.62 12.30
CA HIS A 168 -1.76 -2.48 13.20
C HIS A 168 -0.54 -1.57 12.98
N PHE A 169 -0.79 -0.31 12.73
CA PHE A 169 0.23 0.71 12.53
C PHE A 169 0.38 1.58 13.77
N ASN A 170 1.62 1.83 14.20
CA ASN A 170 1.95 2.71 15.31
C ASN A 170 2.87 3.89 14.90
N ASN A 171 3.36 3.86 13.66
CA ASN A 171 4.12 4.95 13.07
C ASN A 171 3.99 4.95 11.53
N PRO A 172 4.31 6.07 10.84
CA PRO A 172 4.12 6.19 9.39
C PRO A 172 5.32 5.69 8.56
N ASN A 173 6.42 5.32 9.19
CA ASN A 173 7.68 5.03 8.51
C ASN A 173 8.17 3.58 8.65
N GLY A 174 7.57 2.79 9.56
CA GLY A 174 7.91 1.40 9.78
C GLY A 174 9.13 1.18 10.69
N LEU A 175 9.47 2.15 11.53
CA LEU A 175 10.46 1.94 12.57
C LEU A 175 9.97 0.90 13.58
N PRO A 176 10.91 0.15 14.20
CA PRO A 176 10.55 -0.92 15.12
C PRO A 176 9.67 -0.46 16.29
N ASP A 177 8.56 -1.12 16.47
CA ASP A 177 7.63 -0.93 17.59
C ASP A 177 6.86 -2.25 17.79
N GLU A 178 6.66 -2.66 19.04
CA GLU A 178 5.96 -3.91 19.36
C GLU A 178 4.47 -3.89 18.95
N ASN A 179 3.90 -2.70 18.80
CA ASN A 179 2.53 -2.50 18.35
C ASN A 179 2.43 -2.17 16.85
N HIS A 180 3.47 -2.48 16.06
CA HIS A 180 3.52 -2.20 14.64
C HIS A 180 3.76 -3.48 13.83
N TRP A 181 2.70 -4.05 13.28
CA TRP A 181 2.74 -5.31 12.54
C TRP A 181 1.79 -5.32 11.35
N THR A 182 2.00 -6.25 10.45
CA THR A 182 1.14 -6.51 9.29
C THR A 182 1.33 -7.95 8.80
N SER A 183 0.60 -8.33 7.75
CA SER A 183 0.83 -9.55 6.97
C SER A 183 1.12 -9.23 5.51
N ALA A 184 1.68 -10.19 4.76
CA ALA A 184 1.91 -10.03 3.33
C ALA A 184 0.58 -9.82 2.59
N HIS A 185 -0.48 -10.53 2.99
CA HIS A 185 -1.82 -10.39 2.43
C HIS A 185 -2.38 -8.99 2.64
N ASP A 186 -2.34 -8.48 3.87
CA ASP A 186 -2.84 -7.14 4.18
C ASP A 186 -2.08 -6.04 3.43
N MET A 187 -0.75 -6.17 3.34
CA MET A 187 0.05 -5.23 2.56
C MET A 187 -0.26 -5.28 1.06
N ALA A 188 -0.66 -6.44 0.52
CA ALA A 188 -1.11 -6.54 -0.86
C ALA A 188 -2.46 -5.82 -1.07
N LEU A 189 -3.39 -5.90 -0.11
CA LEU A 189 -4.64 -5.13 -0.15
C LEU A 189 -4.37 -3.63 -0.16
N ILE A 190 -3.50 -3.15 0.75
CA ILE A 190 -3.11 -1.74 0.84
C ILE A 190 -2.40 -1.29 -0.44
N ALA A 191 -1.45 -2.07 -0.94
CA ALA A 191 -0.72 -1.76 -2.17
C ALA A 191 -1.64 -1.72 -3.40
N SER A 192 -2.63 -2.63 -3.48
CA SER A 192 -3.63 -2.65 -4.54
C SER A 192 -4.51 -1.40 -4.51
N ALA A 193 -4.90 -0.93 -3.32
CA ALA A 193 -5.66 0.31 -3.17
C ALA A 193 -4.81 1.51 -3.60
N ALA A 194 -3.59 1.63 -3.11
CA ALA A 194 -2.66 2.71 -3.47
C ALA A 194 -2.36 2.74 -4.98
N TYR A 195 -2.19 1.59 -5.61
CA TYR A 195 -1.87 1.48 -7.03
C TYR A 195 -3.01 1.93 -7.95
N LYS A 196 -4.26 2.03 -7.47
CA LYS A 196 -5.39 2.61 -8.22
C LYS A 196 -5.26 4.12 -8.39
N ASN A 197 -4.51 4.81 -7.53
CA ASN A 197 -4.25 6.25 -7.62
C ASN A 197 -3.15 6.55 -8.65
N GLU A 198 -3.43 7.46 -9.60
CA GLU A 198 -2.51 7.77 -10.70
C GLU A 198 -1.23 8.46 -10.22
N THR A 199 -1.34 9.33 -9.22
CA THR A 199 -0.19 10.02 -8.62
C THR A 199 0.74 9.02 -7.93
N PHE A 200 0.17 8.08 -7.17
CA PHE A 200 0.96 7.02 -6.55
C PHE A 200 1.71 6.20 -7.61
N ARG A 201 1.01 5.74 -8.67
CA ARG A 201 1.64 4.99 -9.77
C ARG A 201 2.77 5.76 -10.44
N LYS A 202 2.56 7.07 -10.72
CA LYS A 202 3.58 7.96 -11.29
C LYS A 202 4.83 7.96 -10.42
N ILE A 203 4.68 8.16 -9.11
CA ILE A 203 5.82 8.27 -8.19
C ILE A 203 6.58 6.95 -8.10
N VAL A 204 5.92 5.81 -7.85
CA VAL A 204 6.61 4.51 -7.70
C VAL A 204 7.25 4.03 -9.00
N GLY A 205 6.71 4.44 -10.15
CA GLY A 205 7.27 4.13 -11.48
C GLY A 205 8.41 5.07 -11.92
N THR A 206 8.76 6.08 -11.10
CA THR A 206 9.81 7.05 -11.44
C THR A 206 11.18 6.50 -11.06
N GLY A 207 12.12 6.46 -12.02
CA GLY A 207 13.49 6.00 -11.76
C GLY A 207 14.34 7.02 -11.04
N THR A 208 14.26 8.30 -11.43
CA THR A 208 15.01 9.41 -10.81
C THR A 208 14.13 10.63 -10.66
N TYR A 209 14.33 11.37 -9.59
CA TYR A 209 13.67 12.63 -9.32
C TYR A 209 14.67 13.60 -8.69
N GLU A 210 14.53 14.88 -8.93
CA GLU A 210 15.37 15.92 -8.32
C GLU A 210 14.48 16.87 -7.52
N ILE A 211 14.72 16.94 -6.20
CA ILE A 211 14.10 17.95 -5.35
C ILE A 211 14.85 19.26 -5.61
N PRO A 212 14.16 20.33 -6.06
CA PRO A 212 14.78 21.62 -6.26
C PRO A 212 15.29 22.22 -4.94
N PRO A 213 16.09 23.30 -4.99
CA PRO A 213 16.48 24.02 -3.79
C PRO A 213 15.28 24.37 -2.90
N THR A 214 15.48 24.26 -1.58
CA THR A 214 14.47 24.58 -0.57
C THR A 214 14.86 25.86 0.18
N ASN A 215 14.05 26.24 1.16
CA ASN A 215 14.40 27.35 2.06
C ASN A 215 15.61 27.06 2.98
N LYS A 216 16.09 25.81 3.05
CA LYS A 216 17.23 25.38 3.87
C LYS A 216 18.39 24.82 3.05
N HIS A 217 18.13 24.19 1.93
CA HIS A 217 19.13 23.60 1.04
C HIS A 217 19.22 24.40 -0.26
N ALA A 218 20.38 25.03 -0.51
CA ALA A 218 20.62 25.83 -1.70
C ALA A 218 20.84 24.99 -2.96
N GLU A 219 21.27 23.73 -2.80
CA GLU A 219 21.53 22.81 -3.91
C GLU A 219 20.39 21.82 -4.08
N PRO A 220 20.07 21.41 -5.32
CA PRO A 220 19.10 20.36 -5.57
C PRO A 220 19.50 19.03 -4.92
N THR A 221 18.51 18.25 -4.51
CA THR A 221 18.75 16.91 -3.94
C THR A 221 18.33 15.83 -4.95
N PRO A 222 19.28 15.10 -5.58
CA PRO A 222 18.94 14.04 -6.51
C PRO A 222 18.48 12.78 -5.77
N LEU A 223 17.37 12.20 -6.22
CA LEU A 223 16.83 10.94 -5.74
C LEU A 223 16.89 9.90 -6.85
N SER A 224 17.30 8.69 -6.52
CA SER A 224 17.21 7.53 -7.40
C SER A 224 16.37 6.44 -6.74
N ASN A 225 15.46 5.85 -7.49
CA ASN A 225 14.65 4.75 -6.99
C ASN A 225 15.54 3.53 -6.73
N ASP A 226 15.37 2.90 -5.59
CA ASP A 226 16.16 1.73 -5.22
C ASP A 226 15.67 0.44 -5.93
N HIS A 227 14.51 0.49 -6.60
CA HIS A 227 13.95 -0.63 -7.34
C HIS A 227 14.72 -0.90 -8.64
N GLN A 228 15.55 -1.93 -8.64
CA GLN A 228 16.48 -2.22 -9.74
C GLN A 228 15.81 -2.52 -11.07
N MET A 229 14.57 -3.05 -11.07
CA MET A 229 13.82 -3.35 -12.28
C MET A 229 13.42 -2.11 -13.10
N LEU A 230 13.50 -0.91 -12.53
CA LEU A 230 13.26 0.35 -13.25
C LEU A 230 14.45 0.77 -14.13
N TYR A 231 15.60 0.11 -14.03
CA TYR A 231 16.80 0.46 -14.78
C TYR A 231 17.12 -0.60 -15.85
N PRO A 232 16.92 -0.33 -17.14
CA PRO A 232 17.09 -1.32 -18.21
C PRO A 232 18.47 -1.98 -18.24
N SER A 233 19.53 -1.25 -17.87
CA SER A 233 20.90 -1.78 -17.82
C SER A 233 21.10 -2.82 -16.70
N ARG A 234 20.30 -2.78 -15.65
CA ARG A 234 20.34 -3.74 -14.53
C ARG A 234 19.40 -4.91 -14.77
N THR A 235 18.26 -4.65 -15.42
CA THR A 235 17.25 -5.67 -15.73
C THR A 235 17.75 -6.68 -16.75
N ARG A 236 18.61 -6.27 -17.72
CA ARG A 236 19.18 -7.19 -18.72
C ARG A 236 19.94 -8.36 -18.11
N LYS A 237 20.57 -8.17 -16.96
CA LYS A 237 21.30 -9.25 -16.27
C LYS A 237 20.36 -10.36 -15.76
N TYR A 238 19.12 -10.01 -15.41
CA TYR A 238 18.15 -10.96 -14.83
C TYR A 238 17.19 -11.55 -15.87
N LEU A 239 16.98 -10.89 -17.01
CA LEU A 239 16.08 -11.36 -18.07
C LEU A 239 16.72 -12.34 -19.07
N TYR A 240 18.03 -12.47 -19.09
CA TYR A 240 18.76 -13.30 -20.06
C TYR A 240 19.50 -14.49 -19.46
N GLU A 241 19.37 -14.73 -18.16
CA GLU A 241 19.94 -15.91 -17.50
C GLU A 241 18.88 -17.02 -17.26
N TYR A 242 17.67 -16.88 -17.86
CA TYR A 242 16.60 -17.89 -17.84
C TYR A 242 16.12 -18.25 -19.23
#